data_3900e7ec65b51de4dd7d7a58bfe1f5ff
#
_entry.id   3900e7ec65b51de4dd7d7a58bfe1f5ff
#
_cell.length_a   1.000
_cell.length_b   1.000
_cell.length_c   1.000
_cell.angle_alpha   90.00
_cell.angle_beta   90.00
_cell.angle_gamma   90.00
#
_symmetry.space_group_name_H-M   'P 1'
#
loop_
_entity.id
_entity.type
_entity.pdbx_description
1 polymer ?
#
loop_
_entity_poly.entity_id
_entity_poly.type
_entity_poly.pdbx_seq_one_letter_code
_entity_poly.pdbx_strand_id
1 'polypeptide(L)'
;MIGLQRNSQKTVTIIGGGVAGMSAACALAEAGFRVQLVERRGYLGGRASSYLHPGVNEIIDNCQHVLFGCCTNLLGFYRRIGVANRIHWTSEMTMIEPGGRRSALGPFRLGPFTLPAPLHSAPSFLNAKAFTFADKLALARAMRAMMKPQPLIDTRESLGDWLRRHKQTEGAINRFWRLVIASALNAEIDAISVPYAAKVIRELFLNSAQAGSMGMSTVPLSELYAGVPQFLAERGGSVLVNTHVEGAVWNEASAQWLISTRTGELVSDFVILALPFEATQKLLPHLPAEEGAEKLARQIERHEHWPICSVHLWFDRAITALEHAVLLDREIHWMYNQSKLQTGRGGHYIELVVSATRAFAALPREAAIQQARSELAEFFPRVNEAKLEKVALVKEMHATFGVPPGIDSARPFAASPWPNLFLAGDWTATGWPSTMESAARSGHLAAEALGLSAENPLQCFEPDLKPQGIMRWISS
;
A
#
# COMPACT_ATOMS: atom_id res chain seq x y z
N MET A 1 -43.68 -16.95 -30.30
CA MET A 1 -42.59 -15.98 -30.16
C MET A 1 -42.27 -15.89 -28.67
N ILE A 2 -41.26 -16.64 -28.25
CA ILE A 2 -40.76 -16.56 -26.85
C ILE A 2 -39.86 -15.32 -26.82
N GLY A 3 -40.36 -14.27 -26.17
CA GLY A 3 -39.56 -13.06 -25.93
C GLY A 3 -38.34 -13.41 -25.12
N LEU A 4 -37.17 -13.31 -25.69
CA LEU A 4 -35.91 -13.24 -24.98
C LEU A 4 -36.02 -12.06 -24.03
N GLN A 5 -36.35 -12.31 -22.75
CA GLN A 5 -36.07 -11.36 -21.67
C GLN A 5 -34.56 -11.05 -21.78
N ARG A 6 -34.22 -9.87 -22.25
CA ARG A 6 -32.89 -9.31 -22.00
C ARG A 6 -32.74 -9.27 -20.49
N ASN A 7 -31.95 -10.23 -19.95
CA ASN A 7 -31.49 -10.12 -18.56
C ASN A 7 -30.88 -8.74 -18.43
N SER A 8 -31.55 -7.82 -17.73
CA SER A 8 -31.02 -6.47 -17.52
C SER A 8 -29.70 -6.64 -16.77
N GLN A 9 -28.66 -6.13 -17.36
CA GLN A 9 -27.31 -6.16 -16.75
C GLN A 9 -27.36 -5.57 -15.35
N LYS A 10 -27.00 -6.37 -14.34
CA LYS A 10 -27.03 -5.95 -12.94
C LYS A 10 -26.10 -4.76 -12.71
N THR A 11 -26.56 -3.81 -11.94
CA THR A 11 -25.87 -2.55 -11.65
C THR A 11 -25.11 -2.62 -10.33
N VAL A 12 -23.89 -2.08 -10.30
CA VAL A 12 -23.06 -2.00 -9.11
C VAL A 12 -22.58 -0.58 -8.93
N THR A 13 -22.85 0.01 -7.77
CA THR A 13 -22.24 1.29 -7.39
C THR A 13 -21.10 1.03 -6.40
N ILE A 14 -19.92 1.51 -6.75
CA ILE A 14 -18.71 1.42 -5.92
C ILE A 14 -18.39 2.81 -5.38
N ILE A 15 -18.42 2.95 -4.06
CA ILE A 15 -18.20 4.23 -3.38
C ILE A 15 -16.76 4.31 -2.89
N GLY A 16 -15.95 5.14 -3.56
CA GLY A 16 -14.54 5.35 -3.31
C GLY A 16 -13.65 4.93 -4.49
N GLY A 17 -12.98 5.91 -5.11
CA GLY A 17 -12.10 5.75 -6.28
C GLY A 17 -10.63 5.47 -5.93
N GLY A 18 -10.34 4.87 -4.76
CA GLY A 18 -9.02 4.37 -4.38
C GLY A 18 -8.69 3.05 -5.08
N VAL A 19 -7.48 2.51 -4.81
CA VAL A 19 -7.02 1.23 -5.41
C VAL A 19 -8.02 0.09 -5.17
N ALA A 20 -8.63 -0.01 -3.99
CA ALA A 20 -9.64 -1.02 -3.68
C ALA A 20 -10.86 -0.91 -4.60
N GLY A 21 -11.43 0.30 -4.71
CA GLY A 21 -12.62 0.53 -5.54
C GLY A 21 -12.33 0.34 -7.02
N MET A 22 -11.20 0.83 -7.52
CA MET A 22 -10.81 0.63 -8.92
C MET A 22 -10.56 -0.84 -9.26
N SER A 23 -9.93 -1.60 -8.36
CA SER A 23 -9.70 -3.05 -8.56
C SER A 23 -11.01 -3.82 -8.63
N ALA A 24 -11.95 -3.53 -7.72
CA ALA A 24 -13.29 -4.12 -7.75
C ALA A 24 -14.05 -3.71 -9.01
N ALA A 25 -14.01 -2.42 -9.37
CA ALA A 25 -14.71 -1.88 -10.54
C ALA A 25 -14.30 -2.56 -11.84
N CYS A 26 -12.99 -2.67 -12.07
CA CYS A 26 -12.48 -3.29 -13.27
C CYS A 26 -12.79 -4.79 -13.33
N ALA A 27 -12.70 -5.52 -12.20
CA ALA A 27 -13.02 -6.93 -12.14
C ALA A 27 -14.51 -7.20 -12.42
N LEU A 28 -15.40 -6.43 -11.82
CA LEU A 28 -16.85 -6.56 -12.02
C LEU A 28 -17.28 -6.15 -13.43
N ALA A 29 -16.67 -5.11 -14.00
CA ALA A 29 -16.95 -4.69 -15.38
C ALA A 29 -16.55 -5.79 -16.38
N GLU A 30 -15.42 -6.48 -16.19
CA GLU A 30 -15.03 -7.65 -16.99
C GLU A 30 -16.01 -8.81 -16.84
N ALA A 31 -16.58 -9.00 -15.63
CA ALA A 31 -17.59 -10.02 -15.36
C ALA A 31 -19.00 -9.66 -15.89
N GLY A 32 -19.14 -8.53 -16.59
CA GLY A 32 -20.37 -8.12 -17.25
C GLY A 32 -21.34 -7.34 -16.38
N PHE A 33 -20.94 -6.83 -15.22
CA PHE A 33 -21.74 -5.90 -14.43
C PHE A 33 -21.64 -4.49 -14.99
N ARG A 34 -22.74 -3.72 -14.87
CA ARG A 34 -22.72 -2.28 -15.16
C ARG A 34 -22.23 -1.53 -13.91
N VAL A 35 -21.00 -1.04 -13.96
CA VAL A 35 -20.33 -0.45 -12.79
C VAL A 35 -20.39 1.07 -12.84
N GLN A 36 -20.77 1.71 -11.71
CA GLN A 36 -20.61 3.13 -11.45
C GLN A 36 -19.60 3.31 -10.32
N LEU A 37 -18.43 3.85 -10.62
CA LEU A 37 -17.40 4.18 -9.63
C LEU A 37 -17.55 5.64 -9.20
N VAL A 38 -17.82 5.85 -7.92
CA VAL A 38 -18.11 7.19 -7.35
C VAL A 38 -16.93 7.64 -6.48
N GLU A 39 -16.39 8.82 -6.77
CA GLU A 39 -15.28 9.41 -6.03
C GLU A 39 -15.59 10.88 -5.65
N ARG A 40 -15.35 11.22 -4.38
CA ARG A 40 -15.60 12.58 -3.87
C ARG A 40 -14.62 13.64 -4.37
N ARG A 41 -13.39 13.22 -4.68
CA ARG A 41 -12.34 14.10 -5.24
C ARG A 41 -12.49 14.20 -6.77
N GLY A 42 -11.84 15.19 -7.36
CA GLY A 42 -11.79 15.34 -8.82
C GLY A 42 -10.85 14.36 -9.55
N TYR A 43 -10.25 13.39 -8.82
CA TYR A 43 -9.29 12.44 -9.36
C TYR A 43 -9.34 11.10 -8.62
N LEU A 44 -8.89 10.04 -9.29
CA LEU A 44 -8.79 8.69 -8.75
C LEU A 44 -7.46 8.46 -8.01
N GLY A 45 -7.37 7.35 -7.26
CA GLY A 45 -6.17 6.88 -6.58
C GLY A 45 -6.24 6.94 -5.05
N GLY A 46 -7.13 7.77 -4.49
CA GLY A 46 -7.29 7.88 -3.05
C GLY A 46 -6.02 8.36 -2.34
N ARG A 47 -5.45 7.54 -1.45
CA ARG A 47 -4.18 7.83 -0.77
C ARG A 47 -2.95 7.66 -1.68
N ALA A 48 -3.03 6.78 -2.69
CA ALA A 48 -1.97 6.58 -3.68
C ALA A 48 -2.26 7.41 -4.93
N SER A 49 -2.14 8.72 -4.84
CA SER A 49 -2.47 9.66 -5.93
C SER A 49 -1.45 10.78 -6.05
N SER A 50 -1.51 11.47 -7.19
CA SER A 50 -0.74 12.67 -7.46
C SER A 50 -1.67 13.87 -7.63
N TYR A 51 -1.18 15.06 -7.36
CA TYR A 51 -1.94 16.30 -7.53
C TYR A 51 -1.01 17.48 -7.81
N LEU A 52 -1.55 18.51 -8.44
CA LEU A 52 -0.84 19.77 -8.62
C LEU A 52 -0.74 20.47 -7.26
N HIS A 53 0.50 20.58 -6.73
CA HIS A 53 0.71 21.21 -5.43
C HIS A 53 0.76 22.73 -5.58
N PRO A 54 -0.17 23.47 -4.92
CA PRO A 54 -0.34 24.92 -5.16
C PRO A 54 0.89 25.77 -4.78
N GLY A 55 1.68 25.33 -3.80
CA GLY A 55 2.83 26.08 -3.30
C GLY A 55 4.07 26.00 -4.18
N VAL A 56 4.20 24.99 -5.03
CA VAL A 56 5.37 24.80 -5.92
C VAL A 56 4.99 24.75 -7.39
N ASN A 57 3.70 24.66 -7.70
CA ASN A 57 3.15 24.52 -9.05
C ASN A 57 3.76 23.35 -9.83
N GLU A 58 3.91 22.21 -9.14
CA GLU A 58 4.40 20.95 -9.69
C GLU A 58 3.40 19.83 -9.36
N ILE A 59 3.30 18.84 -10.25
CA ILE A 59 2.57 17.59 -9.92
C ILE A 59 3.49 16.79 -8.99
N ILE A 60 3.01 16.47 -7.81
CA ILE A 60 3.72 15.62 -6.84
C ILE A 60 2.86 14.42 -6.47
N ASP A 61 3.49 13.33 -6.13
CA ASP A 61 2.83 12.22 -5.48
C ASP A 61 2.53 12.58 -4.02
N ASN A 62 1.44 12.06 -3.47
CA ASN A 62 1.10 12.23 -2.05
C ASN A 62 2.27 11.77 -1.16
N CYS A 63 2.88 10.66 -1.55
CA CYS A 63 4.13 10.12 -1.06
C CYS A 63 4.66 9.12 -2.09
N GLN A 64 5.95 8.79 -2.09
CA GLN A 64 6.45 7.68 -2.90
C GLN A 64 5.77 6.38 -2.50
N HIS A 65 5.16 5.73 -3.45
CA HIS A 65 4.56 4.42 -3.28
C HIS A 65 5.38 3.36 -4.00
N VAL A 66 5.95 2.46 -3.22
CA VAL A 66 6.70 1.31 -3.71
C VAL A 66 5.82 0.08 -3.66
N LEU A 67 5.92 -0.77 -4.68
CA LEU A 67 5.34 -2.10 -4.68
C LEU A 67 6.45 -3.15 -4.76
N PHE A 68 6.13 -4.38 -4.42
CA PHE A 68 7.07 -5.49 -4.49
C PHE A 68 6.53 -6.59 -5.40
N GLY A 69 7.42 -7.46 -5.88
CA GLY A 69 7.05 -8.57 -6.74
C GLY A 69 6.02 -9.53 -6.13
N CYS A 70 5.88 -9.52 -4.79
CA CYS A 70 4.85 -10.28 -4.06
C CYS A 70 3.46 -9.63 -4.08
N CYS A 71 3.29 -8.41 -4.60
CA CYS A 71 2.01 -7.70 -4.68
C CYS A 71 1.16 -8.23 -5.86
N THR A 72 0.68 -9.47 -5.76
CA THR A 72 0.04 -10.18 -6.87
C THR A 72 -1.23 -9.51 -7.36
N ASN A 73 -2.10 -9.10 -6.45
CA ASN A 73 -3.40 -8.49 -6.78
C ASN A 73 -3.25 -7.07 -7.34
N LEU A 74 -2.31 -6.27 -6.80
CA LEU A 74 -2.02 -4.96 -7.35
C LEU A 74 -1.44 -5.08 -8.77
N LEU A 75 -0.53 -6.03 -8.98
CA LEU A 75 0.04 -6.31 -10.30
C LEU A 75 -1.01 -6.86 -11.27
N GLY A 76 -1.94 -7.68 -10.79
CA GLY A 76 -3.09 -8.14 -11.55
C GLY A 76 -3.96 -6.97 -12.01
N PHE A 77 -4.27 -6.04 -11.11
CA PHE A 77 -4.98 -4.81 -11.44
C PHE A 77 -4.21 -3.97 -12.49
N TYR A 78 -2.90 -3.77 -12.32
CA TYR A 78 -2.09 -3.00 -13.28
C TYR A 78 -2.01 -3.69 -14.66
N ARG A 79 -1.95 -5.03 -14.71
CA ARG A 79 -2.03 -5.78 -15.97
C ARG A 79 -3.38 -5.59 -16.64
N ARG A 80 -4.46 -5.65 -15.89
CA ARG A 80 -5.85 -5.49 -16.37
C ARG A 80 -6.08 -4.14 -17.04
N ILE A 81 -5.56 -3.06 -16.46
CA ILE A 81 -5.69 -1.71 -17.05
C ILE A 81 -4.52 -1.34 -17.98
N GLY A 82 -3.60 -2.27 -18.30
CA GLY A 82 -2.54 -2.08 -19.29
C GLY A 82 -1.36 -1.20 -18.86
N VAL A 83 -1.12 -1.00 -17.56
CA VAL A 83 -0.07 -0.07 -17.06
C VAL A 83 1.11 -0.77 -16.37
N ALA A 84 1.15 -2.10 -16.37
CA ALA A 84 2.22 -2.86 -15.70
C ALA A 84 3.63 -2.53 -16.26
N ASN A 85 3.74 -2.11 -17.51
CA ASN A 85 4.99 -1.67 -18.14
C ASN A 85 5.48 -0.30 -17.68
N ARG A 86 4.67 0.46 -16.92
CA ARG A 86 5.05 1.75 -16.33
C ARG A 86 5.69 1.61 -14.94
N ILE A 87 6.05 0.38 -14.56
CA ILE A 87 6.74 0.10 -13.32
C ILE A 87 8.20 -0.23 -13.61
N HIS A 88 9.11 0.58 -13.05
CA HIS A 88 10.55 0.33 -13.06
C HIS A 88 10.90 -0.63 -11.92
N TRP A 89 11.58 -1.71 -12.25
CA TRP A 89 11.94 -2.76 -11.30
C TRP A 89 13.42 -2.74 -10.95
N THR A 90 13.71 -2.78 -9.65
CA THR A 90 15.05 -3.03 -9.12
C THR A 90 15.02 -4.18 -8.12
N SER A 91 16.10 -4.95 -8.07
CA SER A 91 16.25 -6.02 -7.08
C SER A 91 17.36 -5.69 -6.06
N GLU A 92 17.96 -4.52 -6.16
CA GLU A 92 19.01 -4.08 -5.24
C GLU A 92 18.51 -2.88 -4.42
N MET A 93 18.76 -2.94 -3.12
CA MET A 93 18.48 -1.87 -2.17
C MET A 93 19.82 -1.30 -1.69
N THR A 94 20.08 -0.03 -2.01
CA THR A 94 21.27 0.68 -1.55
C THR A 94 21.02 1.28 -0.17
N MET A 95 21.78 0.87 0.82
CA MET A 95 21.78 1.43 2.18
C MET A 95 22.97 2.38 2.33
N ILE A 96 22.77 3.55 2.93
CA ILE A 96 23.83 4.55 3.14
C ILE A 96 23.86 4.94 4.61
N GLU A 97 25.06 4.98 5.18
CA GLU A 97 25.32 5.50 6.53
C GLU A 97 25.71 6.99 6.46
N PRO A 98 25.49 7.78 7.51
CA PRO A 98 26.04 9.12 7.60
C PRO A 98 27.54 9.10 7.28
N GLY A 99 28.02 10.06 6.48
CA GLY A 99 29.39 10.04 5.91
C GLY A 99 29.53 9.28 4.60
N GLY A 100 28.43 8.73 4.04
CA GLY A 100 28.37 8.22 2.67
C GLY A 100 28.83 6.77 2.46
N ARG A 101 29.12 6.00 3.52
CA ARG A 101 29.45 4.58 3.39
C ARG A 101 28.24 3.79 2.92
N ARG A 102 28.42 2.98 1.88
CA ARG A 102 27.34 2.24 1.21
C ARG A 102 27.41 0.74 1.45
N SER A 103 26.24 0.12 1.52
CA SER A 103 26.01 -1.32 1.48
C SER A 103 24.86 -1.61 0.52
N ALA A 104 24.96 -2.68 -0.26
CA ALA A 104 23.91 -3.11 -1.16
C ALA A 104 23.31 -4.42 -0.66
N LEU A 105 21.98 -4.51 -0.62
CA LEU A 105 21.25 -5.74 -0.34
C LEU A 105 20.46 -6.14 -1.58
N GLY A 106 20.59 -7.39 -2.00
CA GLY A 106 19.87 -7.91 -3.15
C GLY A 106 20.23 -9.37 -3.42
N PRO A 107 19.52 -10.01 -4.37
CA PRO A 107 19.79 -11.40 -4.71
C PRO A 107 21.14 -11.55 -5.41
N PHE A 108 21.91 -12.54 -4.99
CA PHE A 108 23.15 -12.91 -5.66
C PHE A 108 22.84 -13.62 -6.98
N ARG A 109 23.42 -13.09 -8.06
CA ARG A 109 23.29 -13.64 -9.41
C ARG A 109 24.66 -13.96 -9.99
N LEU A 110 24.76 -15.13 -10.62
CA LEU A 110 25.92 -15.54 -11.42
C LEU A 110 25.41 -15.88 -12.82
N GLY A 111 25.46 -14.91 -13.73
CA GLY A 111 24.80 -15.00 -15.02
C GLY A 111 23.28 -15.20 -14.86
N PRO A 112 22.67 -16.22 -15.48
CA PRO A 112 21.24 -16.50 -15.33
C PRO A 112 20.86 -17.18 -13.99
N PHE A 113 21.86 -17.62 -13.21
CA PHE A 113 21.61 -18.35 -11.98
C PHE A 113 21.43 -17.39 -10.79
N THR A 114 20.34 -17.58 -10.05
CA THR A 114 20.09 -16.94 -8.76
C THR A 114 20.13 -18.04 -7.69
N LEU A 115 20.75 -17.77 -6.54
CA LEU A 115 20.73 -18.71 -5.43
C LEU A 115 19.27 -18.97 -5.02
N PRO A 116 18.94 -20.23 -4.67
CA PRO A 116 17.56 -20.57 -4.29
C PRO A 116 17.16 -19.89 -2.97
N ALA A 117 15.87 -19.60 -2.83
CA ALA A 117 15.31 -19.09 -1.59
C ALA A 117 15.49 -20.12 -0.45
N PRO A 118 15.81 -19.68 0.78
CA PRO A 118 15.94 -18.29 1.23
C PRO A 118 17.36 -17.70 1.11
N LEU A 119 18.30 -18.40 0.46
CA LEU A 119 19.73 -18.04 0.45
C LEU A 119 20.11 -17.00 -0.60
N HIS A 120 19.17 -16.61 -1.47
CA HIS A 120 19.44 -15.71 -2.60
C HIS A 120 20.07 -14.36 -2.19
N SER A 121 19.72 -13.80 -1.04
CA SER A 121 20.27 -12.54 -0.53
C SER A 121 21.38 -12.71 0.51
N ALA A 122 21.75 -13.96 0.88
CA ALA A 122 22.74 -14.21 1.92
C ALA A 122 24.13 -13.63 1.60
N PRO A 123 24.69 -13.73 0.37
CA PRO A 123 25.98 -13.16 0.06
C PRO A 123 26.03 -11.64 0.22
N SER A 124 25.02 -10.91 -0.29
CA SER A 124 24.96 -9.44 -0.15
C SER A 124 24.83 -9.04 1.31
N PHE A 125 24.01 -9.76 2.08
CA PHE A 125 23.85 -9.54 3.50
C PHE A 125 25.15 -9.78 4.30
N LEU A 126 25.87 -10.86 4.00
CA LEU A 126 27.16 -11.15 4.64
C LEU A 126 28.22 -10.08 4.32
N ASN A 127 28.19 -9.51 3.12
CA ASN A 127 29.10 -8.46 2.70
C ASN A 127 28.66 -7.05 3.15
N ALA A 128 27.43 -6.86 3.62
CA ALA A 128 26.93 -5.57 4.03
C ALA A 128 27.74 -5.01 5.21
N LYS A 129 28.40 -3.86 4.99
CA LYS A 129 29.26 -3.19 5.98
C LYS A 129 28.45 -2.48 7.07
N ALA A 130 27.18 -2.23 6.81
CA ALA A 130 26.26 -1.60 7.75
C ALA A 130 25.98 -2.44 9.01
N PHE A 131 26.27 -3.74 8.98
CA PHE A 131 26.02 -4.69 10.07
C PHE A 131 27.30 -5.30 10.61
N THR A 132 27.43 -5.33 11.92
CA THR A 132 28.50 -6.08 12.61
C THR A 132 28.28 -7.59 12.47
N PHE A 133 29.26 -8.40 12.80
CA PHE A 133 29.11 -9.87 12.82
C PHE A 133 28.01 -10.31 13.80
N ALA A 134 27.93 -9.65 14.97
CA ALA A 134 26.89 -9.93 15.97
C ALA A 134 25.48 -9.62 15.42
N ASP A 135 25.32 -8.51 14.70
CA ASP A 135 24.05 -8.14 14.06
C ASP A 135 23.63 -9.20 13.02
N LYS A 136 24.58 -9.61 12.16
CA LYS A 136 24.33 -10.63 11.13
C LYS A 136 23.90 -11.97 11.73
N LEU A 137 24.51 -12.39 12.83
CA LEU A 137 24.15 -13.63 13.53
C LEU A 137 22.77 -13.50 14.20
N ALA A 138 22.48 -12.34 14.81
CA ALA A 138 21.18 -12.07 15.40
C ALA A 138 20.07 -12.09 14.36
N LEU A 139 20.26 -11.38 13.24
CA LEU A 139 19.32 -11.36 12.12
C LEU A 139 19.10 -12.75 11.51
N ALA A 140 20.17 -13.54 11.30
CA ALA A 140 20.06 -14.91 10.78
C ALA A 140 19.19 -15.81 11.69
N ARG A 141 19.34 -15.68 13.02
CA ARG A 141 18.47 -16.40 13.99
C ARG A 141 17.01 -15.99 13.88
N ALA A 142 16.75 -14.70 13.78
CA ALA A 142 15.39 -14.18 13.64
C ALA A 142 14.76 -14.58 12.30
N MET A 143 15.50 -14.48 11.19
CA MET A 143 15.05 -14.94 9.87
C MET A 143 14.67 -16.42 9.90
N ARG A 144 15.51 -17.27 10.54
CA ARG A 144 15.20 -18.70 10.71
C ARG A 144 13.91 -18.91 11.51
N ALA A 145 13.68 -18.15 12.57
CA ALA A 145 12.46 -18.26 13.38
C ALA A 145 11.20 -17.83 12.59
N MET A 146 11.34 -16.90 11.64
CA MET A 146 10.25 -16.39 10.80
C MET A 146 10.04 -17.19 9.50
N MET A 147 10.87 -18.22 9.21
CA MET A 147 10.66 -19.07 8.03
C MET A 147 9.31 -19.79 8.06
N LYS A 148 8.87 -20.25 9.24
CA LYS A 148 7.54 -20.86 9.39
C LYS A 148 6.45 -19.80 9.39
N PRO A 149 5.29 -20.11 8.80
CA PRO A 149 4.11 -19.25 8.91
C PRO A 149 3.80 -18.99 10.38
N GLN A 150 3.59 -17.72 10.72
CA GLN A 150 3.05 -17.33 12.01
C GLN A 150 1.52 -17.21 11.84
N PRO A 151 0.73 -17.91 12.63
CA PRO A 151 -0.72 -17.78 12.54
C PRO A 151 -1.13 -16.36 12.89
N LEU A 152 -2.09 -15.81 12.15
CA LEU A 152 -2.74 -14.52 12.46
C LEU A 152 -3.67 -14.62 13.67
N ILE A 153 -3.42 -15.60 14.54
CA ILE A 153 -4.16 -15.78 15.79
C ILE A 153 -3.67 -14.72 16.78
N ASP A 154 -4.60 -14.28 17.61
CA ASP A 154 -4.48 -13.26 18.63
C ASP A 154 -3.24 -13.44 19.53
N THR A 155 -2.08 -13.13 18.99
CA THR A 155 -0.85 -13.06 19.77
C THR A 155 -0.81 -11.68 20.41
N ARG A 156 -0.75 -11.63 21.75
CA ARG A 156 -0.59 -10.37 22.47
C ARG A 156 0.83 -9.82 22.41
N GLU A 157 1.75 -10.55 21.79
CA GLU A 157 3.17 -10.18 21.71
C GLU A 157 3.39 -9.16 20.60
N SER A 158 4.05 -8.04 20.93
CA SER A 158 4.55 -7.08 19.97
C SER A 158 5.82 -7.59 19.28
N LEU A 159 6.14 -7.03 18.10
CA LEU A 159 7.41 -7.30 17.44
C LEU A 159 8.59 -6.90 18.33
N GLY A 160 8.51 -5.78 19.05
CA GLY A 160 9.56 -5.34 19.96
C GLY A 160 9.85 -6.36 21.08
N ASP A 161 8.80 -6.92 21.72
CA ASP A 161 8.95 -7.99 22.70
C ASP A 161 9.57 -9.24 22.08
N TRP A 162 9.09 -9.64 20.92
CA TRP A 162 9.61 -10.78 20.17
C TRP A 162 11.10 -10.60 19.84
N LEU A 163 11.52 -9.41 19.38
CA LEU A 163 12.93 -9.12 19.06
C LEU A 163 13.82 -9.19 20.30
N ARG A 164 13.35 -8.67 21.44
CA ARG A 164 14.05 -8.77 22.73
C ARG A 164 14.22 -10.24 23.15
N ARG A 165 13.15 -11.02 23.09
CA ARG A 165 13.16 -12.46 23.39
C ARG A 165 14.09 -13.26 22.47
N HIS A 166 14.18 -12.86 21.19
CA HIS A 166 15.09 -13.45 20.21
C HIS A 166 16.50 -12.83 20.22
N LYS A 167 16.83 -12.05 21.27
CA LYS A 167 18.18 -11.50 21.53
C LYS A 167 18.72 -10.75 20.31
N GLN A 168 17.89 -9.90 19.71
CA GLN A 168 18.35 -9.02 18.64
C GLN A 168 19.25 -7.93 19.21
N THR A 169 20.34 -7.60 18.50
CA THR A 169 21.24 -6.52 18.84
C THR A 169 20.61 -5.16 18.54
N GLU A 170 21.05 -4.11 19.19
CA GLU A 170 20.65 -2.73 18.91
C GLU A 170 20.89 -2.35 17.44
N GLY A 171 22.05 -2.75 16.87
CA GLY A 171 22.37 -2.51 15.47
C GLY A 171 21.40 -3.21 14.52
N ALA A 172 21.03 -4.46 14.78
CA ALA A 172 20.02 -5.18 14.03
C ALA A 172 18.64 -4.53 14.15
N ILE A 173 18.25 -4.10 15.37
CA ILE A 173 16.96 -3.45 15.61
C ILE A 173 16.88 -2.14 14.82
N ASN A 174 17.85 -1.25 14.96
CA ASN A 174 17.79 0.09 14.39
C ASN A 174 17.99 0.10 12.87
N ARG A 175 18.95 -0.68 12.34
CA ARG A 175 19.35 -0.63 10.93
C ARG A 175 18.63 -1.63 10.02
N PHE A 176 17.90 -2.60 10.60
CA PHE A 176 17.11 -3.54 9.82
C PHE A 176 15.64 -3.55 10.25
N TRP A 177 15.34 -3.94 11.51
CA TRP A 177 13.95 -4.14 11.92
C TRP A 177 13.13 -2.86 11.88
N ARG A 178 13.62 -1.77 12.48
CA ARG A 178 12.93 -0.47 12.42
C ARG A 178 12.81 0.01 10.98
N LEU A 179 13.91 -0.03 10.24
CA LEU A 179 13.95 0.52 8.89
C LEU A 179 13.05 -0.24 7.90
N VAL A 180 13.19 -1.58 7.85
CA VAL A 180 12.41 -2.42 6.92
C VAL A 180 10.95 -2.51 7.35
N ILE A 181 10.72 -2.83 8.64
CA ILE A 181 9.36 -3.07 9.13
C ILE A 181 8.61 -1.76 9.32
N ALA A 182 9.25 -0.71 9.84
CA ALA A 182 8.61 0.59 9.95
C ALA A 182 8.23 1.16 8.57
N SER A 183 9.08 1.00 7.55
CA SER A 183 8.73 1.41 6.19
C SER A 183 7.56 0.60 5.60
N ALA A 184 7.52 -0.72 5.86
CA ALA A 184 6.52 -1.60 5.27
C ALA A 184 5.16 -1.56 6.01
N LEU A 185 5.17 -1.37 7.34
CA LEU A 185 3.98 -1.41 8.19
C LEU A 185 3.59 -0.03 8.75
N ASN A 186 4.44 0.95 8.54
CA ASN A 186 4.28 2.34 8.99
C ASN A 186 3.87 2.46 10.47
N ALA A 187 4.53 1.72 11.34
CA ALA A 187 4.31 1.78 12.79
C ALA A 187 5.60 1.44 13.53
N GLU A 188 5.71 1.87 14.78
CA GLU A 188 6.84 1.50 15.62
C GLU A 188 6.81 0.02 16.01
N ILE A 189 7.99 -0.59 16.19
CA ILE A 189 8.13 -2.04 16.41
C ILE A 189 7.33 -2.56 17.62
N ASP A 190 7.16 -1.74 18.66
CA ASP A 190 6.38 -2.09 19.83
C ASP A 190 4.85 -2.00 19.61
N ALA A 191 4.42 -1.39 18.50
CA ALA A 191 3.03 -1.29 18.07
C ALA A 191 2.69 -2.28 16.91
N ILE A 192 3.57 -3.18 16.54
CA ILE A 192 3.39 -4.13 15.43
C ILE A 192 3.20 -5.54 15.96
N SER A 193 2.24 -6.28 15.43
CA SER A 193 2.08 -7.71 15.71
C SER A 193 3.12 -8.55 14.96
N VAL A 194 3.58 -9.62 15.59
CA VAL A 194 4.57 -10.55 15.03
C VAL A 194 4.11 -11.20 13.72
N PRO A 195 2.86 -11.66 13.56
CA PRO A 195 2.40 -12.25 12.30
C PRO A 195 2.56 -11.34 11.07
N TYR A 196 2.26 -10.04 11.20
CA TYR A 196 2.43 -9.08 10.10
C TYR A 196 3.89 -8.80 9.77
N ALA A 197 4.75 -8.68 10.80
CA ALA A 197 6.18 -8.57 10.60
C ALA A 197 6.76 -9.83 9.93
N ALA A 198 6.37 -11.01 10.38
CA ALA A 198 6.78 -12.28 9.78
C ALA A 198 6.30 -12.41 8.33
N LYS A 199 5.08 -11.94 8.01
CA LYS A 199 4.59 -11.89 6.63
C LYS A 199 5.49 -11.02 5.76
N VAL A 200 5.81 -9.81 6.18
CA VAL A 200 6.73 -8.92 5.43
C VAL A 200 8.09 -9.59 5.21
N ILE A 201 8.68 -10.16 6.26
CA ILE A 201 9.97 -10.86 6.15
C ILE A 201 9.92 -12.03 5.18
N ARG A 202 8.88 -12.84 5.25
CA ARG A 202 8.74 -14.01 4.35
C ARG A 202 8.53 -13.59 2.91
N GLU A 203 7.64 -12.64 2.65
CA GLU A 203 7.33 -12.20 1.29
C GLU A 203 8.51 -11.46 0.65
N LEU A 204 9.20 -10.57 1.37
CA LEU A 204 10.25 -9.76 0.78
C LEU A 204 11.62 -10.45 0.75
N PHE A 205 11.94 -11.32 1.73
CA PHE A 205 13.32 -11.82 1.89
C PHE A 205 13.48 -13.33 1.84
N LEU A 206 12.42 -14.11 2.12
CA LEU A 206 12.59 -15.55 2.30
C LEU A 206 11.94 -16.37 1.17
N ASN A 207 10.76 -16.00 0.69
CA ASN A 207 9.97 -16.85 -0.22
C ASN A 207 10.56 -16.96 -1.63
N SER A 208 11.01 -15.86 -2.22
CA SER A 208 11.66 -15.88 -3.54
C SER A 208 12.41 -14.57 -3.82
N ALA A 209 13.41 -14.62 -4.70
CA ALA A 209 14.10 -13.43 -5.17
C ALA A 209 13.20 -12.46 -5.95
N GLN A 210 12.23 -13.01 -6.68
CA GLN A 210 11.26 -12.20 -7.44
C GLN A 210 10.31 -11.43 -6.51
N ALA A 211 9.87 -12.06 -5.42
CA ALA A 211 8.95 -11.46 -4.46
C ALA A 211 9.51 -10.18 -3.83
N GLY A 212 10.82 -10.14 -3.56
CA GLY A 212 11.52 -8.99 -2.99
C GLY A 212 11.95 -7.93 -4.00
N SER A 213 11.71 -8.10 -5.31
CA SER A 213 12.00 -7.05 -6.29
C SER A 213 11.11 -5.83 -6.04
N MET A 214 11.72 -4.65 -5.98
CA MET A 214 11.06 -3.38 -5.70
C MET A 214 10.65 -2.69 -7.00
N GLY A 215 9.38 -2.31 -7.10
CA GLY A 215 8.80 -1.60 -8.23
C GLY A 215 8.45 -0.16 -7.89
N MET A 216 8.80 0.77 -8.76
CA MET A 216 8.53 2.20 -8.64
C MET A 216 7.84 2.69 -9.92
N SER A 217 6.85 3.57 -9.78
CA SER A 217 6.17 4.15 -10.94
C SER A 217 7.12 5.05 -11.74
N THR A 218 7.10 4.92 -13.07
CA THR A 218 7.84 5.80 -13.99
C THR A 218 7.04 7.03 -14.42
N VAL A 219 5.85 7.19 -13.88
CA VAL A 219 4.94 8.32 -14.11
C VAL A 219 4.32 8.73 -12.77
N PRO A 220 3.73 9.92 -12.64
CA PRO A 220 2.91 10.27 -11.48
C PRO A 220 1.83 9.22 -11.22
N LEU A 221 1.57 8.89 -9.94
CA LEU A 221 0.66 7.80 -9.57
C LEU A 221 -0.74 7.92 -10.19
N SER A 222 -1.27 9.15 -10.28
CA SER A 222 -2.59 9.38 -10.88
C SER A 222 -2.64 9.01 -12.37
N GLU A 223 -1.52 9.04 -13.08
CA GLU A 223 -1.44 8.62 -14.47
C GLU A 223 -1.52 7.10 -14.65
N LEU A 224 -1.18 6.31 -13.63
CA LEU A 224 -1.39 4.86 -13.64
C LEU A 224 -2.88 4.51 -13.72
N TYR A 225 -3.74 5.39 -13.22
CA TYR A 225 -5.18 5.15 -13.15
C TYR A 225 -5.98 5.85 -14.25
N ALA A 226 -5.31 6.63 -15.10
CA ALA A 226 -5.96 7.43 -16.16
C ALA A 226 -6.78 6.60 -17.15
N GLY A 227 -6.44 5.31 -17.33
CA GLY A 227 -7.17 4.39 -18.19
C GLY A 227 -8.46 3.80 -17.60
N VAL A 228 -8.68 3.93 -16.27
CA VAL A 228 -9.84 3.32 -15.60
C VAL A 228 -11.19 3.86 -16.10
N PRO A 229 -11.38 5.17 -16.31
CA PRO A 229 -12.64 5.68 -16.85
C PRO A 229 -12.98 5.11 -18.25
N GLN A 230 -12.01 5.03 -19.12
CA GLN A 230 -12.20 4.45 -20.47
C GLN A 230 -12.49 2.95 -20.36
N PHE A 231 -11.74 2.22 -19.53
CA PHE A 231 -11.94 0.78 -19.32
C PHE A 231 -13.37 0.44 -18.88
N LEU A 232 -13.94 1.26 -17.96
CA LEU A 232 -15.32 1.09 -17.50
C LEU A 232 -16.33 1.49 -18.57
N ALA A 233 -16.11 2.62 -19.27
CA ALA A 233 -17.00 3.12 -20.31
C ALA A 233 -17.17 2.12 -21.48
N GLU A 234 -16.09 1.48 -21.91
CA GLU A 234 -16.10 0.42 -22.93
C GLU A 234 -16.96 -0.80 -22.53
N ARG A 235 -17.24 -0.95 -21.21
CA ARG A 235 -18.06 -2.04 -20.65
C ARG A 235 -19.41 -1.56 -20.11
N GLY A 236 -19.86 -0.36 -20.54
CA GLY A 236 -21.15 0.22 -20.15
C GLY A 236 -21.19 0.82 -18.75
N GLY A 237 -20.04 0.94 -18.08
CA GLY A 237 -19.89 1.59 -16.78
C GLY A 237 -19.53 3.06 -16.86
N SER A 238 -19.31 3.71 -15.71
CA SER A 238 -18.93 5.11 -15.62
C SER A 238 -18.11 5.42 -14.37
N VAL A 239 -17.40 6.55 -14.40
CA VAL A 239 -16.72 7.13 -13.23
C VAL A 239 -17.34 8.51 -12.95
N LEU A 240 -17.80 8.70 -11.71
CA LEU A 240 -18.40 9.93 -11.22
C LEU A 240 -17.46 10.55 -10.19
N VAL A 241 -16.60 11.46 -10.64
CA VAL A 241 -15.72 12.25 -9.75
C VAL A 241 -16.46 13.46 -9.19
N ASN A 242 -15.91 14.15 -8.18
CA ASN A 242 -16.53 15.26 -7.45
C ASN A 242 -17.93 14.90 -6.91
N THR A 243 -18.20 13.62 -6.67
CA THR A 243 -19.50 13.12 -6.24
C THR A 243 -19.39 12.58 -4.81
N HIS A 244 -20.00 13.29 -3.87
CA HIS A 244 -20.01 12.94 -2.47
C HIS A 244 -21.28 12.17 -2.14
N VAL A 245 -21.13 10.94 -1.63
CA VAL A 245 -22.25 10.13 -1.11
C VAL A 245 -22.53 10.54 0.32
N GLU A 246 -23.79 10.81 0.62
CA GLU A 246 -24.26 11.26 1.93
C GLU A 246 -24.97 10.16 2.72
N GLY A 247 -25.52 9.16 2.04
CA GLY A 247 -26.20 8.03 2.65
C GLY A 247 -26.74 7.06 1.61
N ALA A 248 -27.34 5.97 2.06
CA ALA A 248 -28.04 5.02 1.19
C ALA A 248 -29.18 4.35 1.94
N VAL A 249 -30.26 4.01 1.24
CA VAL A 249 -31.44 3.31 1.76
C VAL A 249 -31.71 2.09 0.91
N TRP A 250 -32.04 0.98 1.55
CA TRP A 250 -32.49 -0.22 0.86
C TRP A 250 -33.98 -0.12 0.53
N ASN A 251 -34.35 -0.29 -0.72
CA ASN A 251 -35.74 -0.35 -1.18
C ASN A 251 -36.18 -1.81 -1.34
N GLU A 252 -36.94 -2.30 -0.41
CA GLU A 252 -37.44 -3.69 -0.39
C GLU A 252 -38.29 -4.01 -1.64
N ALA A 253 -39.10 -3.07 -2.14
CA ALA A 253 -40.00 -3.33 -3.25
C ALA A 253 -39.27 -3.57 -4.58
N SER A 254 -38.16 -2.85 -4.81
CA SER A 254 -37.32 -3.03 -6.02
C SER A 254 -36.10 -3.91 -5.80
N ALA A 255 -35.80 -4.30 -4.53
CA ALA A 255 -34.57 -4.96 -4.12
C ALA A 255 -33.31 -4.20 -4.62
N GLN A 256 -33.30 -2.88 -4.42
CA GLN A 256 -32.22 -1.98 -4.86
C GLN A 256 -31.84 -0.98 -3.79
N TRP A 257 -30.60 -0.53 -3.87
CA TRP A 257 -30.09 0.58 -3.09
C TRP A 257 -30.40 1.92 -3.76
N LEU A 258 -30.95 2.87 -3.00
CA LEU A 258 -31.08 4.28 -3.36
C LEU A 258 -29.96 5.04 -2.65
N ILE A 259 -29.00 5.57 -3.41
CA ILE A 259 -27.78 6.17 -2.89
C ILE A 259 -27.87 7.68 -3.07
N SER A 260 -27.97 8.41 -1.96
CA SER A 260 -28.06 9.86 -1.97
C SER A 260 -26.70 10.51 -2.17
N THR A 261 -26.60 11.42 -3.12
CA THR A 261 -25.43 12.26 -3.36
C THR A 261 -25.82 13.74 -3.33
N ARG A 262 -24.83 14.62 -3.23
CA ARG A 262 -25.11 16.08 -3.29
C ARG A 262 -25.72 16.54 -4.62
N THR A 263 -25.58 15.77 -5.67
CA THR A 263 -26.00 16.14 -7.03
C THR A 263 -27.22 15.36 -7.52
N GLY A 264 -27.73 14.43 -6.73
CA GLY A 264 -28.88 13.60 -7.10
C GLY A 264 -28.82 12.22 -6.45
N GLU A 265 -29.66 11.32 -6.92
CA GLU A 265 -29.77 9.94 -6.44
C GLU A 265 -29.25 8.95 -7.48
N LEU A 266 -28.56 7.90 -7.01
CA LEU A 266 -28.14 6.76 -7.82
C LEU A 266 -28.93 5.53 -7.37
N VAL A 267 -29.29 4.66 -8.31
CA VAL A 267 -29.98 3.39 -8.05
C VAL A 267 -29.08 2.22 -8.46
N SER A 268 -28.97 1.22 -7.59
CA SER A 268 -28.06 0.11 -7.82
C SER A 268 -28.55 -1.21 -7.19
N ASP A 269 -28.36 -2.32 -7.87
CA ASP A 269 -28.67 -3.66 -7.34
C ASP A 269 -27.68 -4.06 -6.24
N PHE A 270 -26.44 -3.60 -6.35
CA PHE A 270 -25.35 -3.90 -5.41
C PHE A 270 -24.52 -2.65 -5.09
N VAL A 271 -23.95 -2.61 -3.88
CA VAL A 271 -23.06 -1.54 -3.44
C VAL A 271 -21.76 -2.14 -2.89
N ILE A 272 -20.63 -1.51 -3.22
CA ILE A 272 -19.35 -1.75 -2.53
C ILE A 272 -18.90 -0.46 -1.86
N LEU A 273 -18.75 -0.48 -0.54
CA LEU A 273 -18.10 0.60 0.22
C LEU A 273 -16.59 0.40 0.16
N ALA A 274 -15.91 1.04 -0.79
CA ALA A 274 -14.46 1.02 -0.96
C ALA A 274 -13.80 2.24 -0.29
N LEU A 275 -14.21 2.53 0.92
CA LEU A 275 -13.83 3.70 1.70
C LEU A 275 -12.77 3.37 2.75
N PRO A 276 -11.95 4.35 3.18
CA PRO A 276 -11.16 4.22 4.40
C PRO A 276 -12.06 3.97 5.62
N PHE A 277 -11.53 3.33 6.65
CA PHE A 277 -12.33 2.93 7.82
C PHE A 277 -13.02 4.11 8.51
N GLU A 278 -12.36 5.28 8.62
CA GLU A 278 -12.93 6.48 9.21
C GLU A 278 -14.06 7.11 8.36
N ALA A 279 -14.00 6.96 7.04
CA ALA A 279 -15.05 7.41 6.15
C ALA A 279 -16.24 6.44 6.18
N THR A 280 -15.96 5.13 6.26
CA THR A 280 -17.00 4.12 6.48
C THR A 280 -17.72 4.37 7.82
N GLN A 281 -16.98 4.60 8.91
CA GLN A 281 -17.55 4.90 10.22
C GLN A 281 -18.50 6.12 10.18
N LYS A 282 -18.14 7.16 9.44
CA LYS A 282 -18.97 8.35 9.26
C LYS A 282 -20.23 8.08 8.44
N LEU A 283 -20.19 7.12 7.53
CA LEU A 283 -21.33 6.76 6.69
C LEU A 283 -22.31 5.82 7.40
N LEU A 284 -21.85 4.97 8.35
CA LEU A 284 -22.71 3.98 9.03
C LEU A 284 -24.02 4.57 9.59
N PRO A 285 -24.05 5.74 10.26
CA PRO A 285 -25.28 6.33 10.76
C PRO A 285 -26.29 6.75 9.67
N HIS A 286 -25.86 6.80 8.42
CA HIS A 286 -26.65 7.17 7.25
C HIS A 286 -27.06 5.95 6.40
N LEU A 287 -26.88 4.75 6.93
CA LEU A 287 -27.37 3.48 6.39
C LEU A 287 -28.57 3.00 7.22
N PRO A 288 -29.42 2.11 6.68
CA PRO A 288 -30.53 1.53 7.43
C PRO A 288 -30.04 0.82 8.70
N ALA A 289 -30.88 0.81 9.74
CA ALA A 289 -30.62 0.00 10.91
C ALA A 289 -30.60 -1.49 10.51
N GLU A 290 -29.53 -2.21 10.89
CA GLU A 290 -29.35 -3.62 10.54
C GLU A 290 -28.68 -4.38 11.67
N GLU A 291 -29.08 -5.64 11.88
CA GLU A 291 -28.43 -6.50 12.85
C GLU A 291 -26.96 -6.71 12.46
N GLY A 292 -26.05 -6.50 13.41
CA GLY A 292 -24.60 -6.56 13.16
C GLY A 292 -23.93 -5.24 12.78
N ALA A 293 -24.67 -4.17 12.45
CA ALA A 293 -24.11 -2.84 12.18
C ALA A 293 -23.27 -2.31 13.36
N GLU A 294 -23.77 -2.49 14.60
CA GLU A 294 -23.03 -2.12 15.80
C GLU A 294 -21.72 -2.91 15.99
N LYS A 295 -21.70 -4.19 15.61
CA LYS A 295 -20.48 -5.00 15.65
C LYS A 295 -19.45 -4.45 14.67
N LEU A 296 -19.87 -4.08 13.46
CA LEU A 296 -19.01 -3.47 12.45
C LEU A 296 -18.47 -2.12 12.95
N ALA A 297 -19.32 -1.28 13.56
CA ALA A 297 -18.87 -0.01 14.13
C ALA A 297 -17.77 -0.21 15.19
N ARG A 298 -17.96 -1.15 16.14
CA ARG A 298 -16.96 -1.50 17.14
C ARG A 298 -15.66 -2.06 16.54
N GLN A 299 -15.75 -2.80 15.44
CA GLN A 299 -14.56 -3.28 14.70
C GLN A 299 -13.79 -2.10 14.10
N ILE A 300 -14.48 -1.16 13.49
CA ILE A 300 -13.88 0.04 12.86
C ILE A 300 -13.17 0.91 13.90
N GLU A 301 -13.78 1.13 15.07
CA GLU A 301 -13.24 1.94 16.16
C GLU A 301 -11.87 1.48 16.69
N ARG A 302 -11.49 0.23 16.45
CA ARG A 302 -10.20 -0.32 16.88
C ARG A 302 -9.04 0.04 15.97
N HIS A 303 -9.30 0.65 14.82
CA HIS A 303 -8.26 1.06 13.88
C HIS A 303 -7.71 2.43 14.24
N GLU A 304 -6.40 2.55 14.23
CA GLU A 304 -5.69 3.81 14.44
C GLU A 304 -4.88 4.20 13.22
N HIS A 305 -4.85 5.50 12.90
CA HIS A 305 -4.02 6.04 11.84
C HIS A 305 -2.56 6.21 12.27
N TRP A 306 -1.68 5.98 11.29
CA TRP A 306 -0.26 6.32 11.37
C TRP A 306 0.12 7.26 10.24
N PRO A 307 0.87 8.35 10.54
CA PRO A 307 1.26 9.32 9.55
C PRO A 307 2.45 8.86 8.71
N ILE A 308 2.52 9.38 7.49
CA ILE A 308 3.73 9.39 6.66
C ILE A 308 3.97 10.83 6.23
N CYS A 309 5.23 11.26 6.29
CA CYS A 309 5.64 12.56 5.78
C CYS A 309 6.53 12.39 4.56
N SER A 310 6.34 13.21 3.54
CA SER A 310 7.27 13.34 2.42
C SER A 310 7.75 14.78 2.27
N VAL A 311 9.05 14.91 2.03
CA VAL A 311 9.69 16.20 1.78
C VAL A 311 10.20 16.21 0.35
N HIS A 312 9.65 17.10 -0.46
CA HIS A 312 9.95 17.23 -1.88
C HIS A 312 10.91 18.42 -2.08
N LEU A 313 12.07 18.15 -2.65
CA LEU A 313 13.18 19.11 -2.76
C LEU A 313 13.61 19.23 -4.23
N TRP A 314 13.63 20.43 -4.77
CA TRP A 314 14.16 20.72 -6.10
C TRP A 314 15.44 21.53 -5.97
N PHE A 315 16.53 21.03 -6.53
CA PHE A 315 17.84 21.64 -6.52
C PHE A 315 18.22 22.19 -7.89
N ASP A 316 19.14 23.17 -7.94
CA ASP A 316 19.70 23.72 -9.17
C ASP A 316 20.65 22.74 -9.87
N ARG A 317 21.11 21.71 -9.18
CA ARG A 317 22.04 20.70 -9.68
C ARG A 317 21.84 19.34 -9.03
N ALA A 318 22.38 18.27 -9.68
CA ALA A 318 22.30 16.92 -9.15
C ALA A 318 23.13 16.76 -7.88
N ILE A 319 22.49 16.33 -6.78
CA ILE A 319 23.15 16.03 -5.50
C ILE A 319 23.66 14.58 -5.43
N THR A 320 23.07 13.69 -6.22
CA THR A 320 23.43 12.26 -6.27
C THR A 320 23.13 11.65 -7.63
N ALA A 321 23.87 10.57 -7.96
CA ALA A 321 23.62 9.75 -9.12
C ALA A 321 22.68 8.56 -8.83
N LEU A 322 22.31 8.31 -7.58
CA LEU A 322 21.42 7.20 -7.21
C LEU A 322 19.98 7.48 -7.60
N GLU A 323 19.24 6.43 -7.91
CA GLU A 323 17.79 6.49 -8.15
C GLU A 323 17.02 6.49 -6.83
N HIS A 324 17.48 5.69 -5.86
CA HIS A 324 16.93 5.60 -4.53
C HIS A 324 18.01 5.19 -3.51
N ALA A 325 17.75 5.45 -2.25
CA ALA A 325 18.58 4.98 -1.14
C ALA A 325 17.78 4.86 0.16
N VAL A 326 18.16 3.87 0.96
CA VAL A 326 17.78 3.74 2.36
C VAL A 326 18.81 4.49 3.19
N LEU A 327 18.36 5.40 4.04
CA LEU A 327 19.20 6.26 4.86
C LEU A 327 19.21 5.74 6.29
N LEU A 328 20.40 5.35 6.79
CA LEU A 328 20.56 4.71 8.07
C LEU A 328 20.77 5.73 9.20
N ASP A 329 20.34 5.37 10.40
CA ASP A 329 20.63 6.09 11.65
C ASP A 329 20.12 7.54 11.71
N ARG A 330 19.09 7.88 10.92
CA ARG A 330 18.43 9.19 10.90
C ARG A 330 16.91 9.02 10.80
N GLU A 331 16.17 10.13 10.98
CA GLU A 331 14.71 10.16 10.88
C GLU A 331 14.22 9.97 9.44
N ILE A 332 14.99 10.44 8.45
CA ILE A 332 14.66 10.18 7.04
C ILE A 332 15.02 8.74 6.72
N HIS A 333 14.03 7.95 6.35
CA HIS A 333 14.22 6.54 6.03
C HIS A 333 14.62 6.30 4.57
N TRP A 334 14.04 7.05 3.63
CA TRP A 334 14.22 6.83 2.20
C TRP A 334 14.44 8.13 1.42
N MET A 335 15.28 8.02 0.41
CA MET A 335 15.46 9.03 -0.63
C MET A 335 15.14 8.44 -1.99
N TYR A 336 14.33 9.15 -2.78
CA TYR A 336 14.00 8.83 -4.16
C TYR A 336 14.35 10.00 -5.08
N ASN A 337 15.04 9.71 -6.18
CA ASN A 337 15.40 10.69 -7.20
C ASN A 337 14.33 10.69 -8.29
N GLN A 338 13.32 11.49 -8.11
CA GLN A 338 12.15 11.54 -8.98
C GLN A 338 12.49 11.97 -10.42
N SER A 339 13.52 12.81 -10.59
CA SER A 339 14.00 13.18 -11.93
C SER A 339 14.63 12.02 -12.70
N LYS A 340 15.04 10.94 -12.02
CA LYS A 340 15.53 9.72 -12.65
C LYS A 340 14.46 8.65 -12.80
N LEU A 341 13.55 8.57 -11.83
CA LEU A 341 12.51 7.55 -11.80
C LEU A 341 11.37 7.87 -12.75
N GLN A 342 10.93 9.13 -12.81
CA GLN A 342 9.79 9.53 -13.62
C GLN A 342 10.23 10.00 -15.01
N THR A 343 9.71 9.37 -16.04
CA THR A 343 10.02 9.69 -17.46
C THR A 343 9.58 11.11 -17.80
N GLY A 344 10.48 11.87 -18.42
CA GLY A 344 10.20 13.24 -18.86
C GLY A 344 10.24 14.31 -17.78
N ARG A 345 10.55 13.94 -16.54
CA ARG A 345 10.66 14.89 -15.43
C ARG A 345 12.03 15.57 -15.44
N GLY A 346 12.05 16.84 -15.75
CA GLY A 346 13.28 17.65 -15.76
C GLY A 346 13.74 18.06 -14.36
N GLY A 347 14.95 18.68 -14.31
CA GLY A 347 15.49 19.25 -13.08
C GLY A 347 16.16 18.24 -12.16
N HIS A 348 16.26 18.57 -10.89
CA HIS A 348 16.91 17.76 -9.84
C HIS A 348 15.98 17.61 -8.63
N TYR A 349 14.94 16.84 -8.83
CA TYR A 349 13.88 16.62 -7.85
C TYR A 349 14.14 15.35 -7.04
N ILE A 350 14.26 15.54 -5.73
CA ILE A 350 14.45 14.49 -4.73
C ILE A 350 13.24 14.47 -3.82
N GLU A 351 12.73 13.29 -3.55
CA GLU A 351 11.70 13.03 -2.56
C GLU A 351 12.29 12.24 -1.38
N LEU A 352 12.01 12.71 -0.17
CA LEU A 352 12.40 12.06 1.08
C LEU A 352 11.15 11.54 1.79
N VAL A 353 11.21 10.32 2.31
CA VAL A 353 10.10 9.70 3.00
C VAL A 353 10.47 9.39 4.45
N VAL A 354 9.58 9.81 5.35
CA VAL A 354 9.66 9.57 6.79
C VAL A 354 8.42 8.81 7.23
N SER A 355 8.60 7.57 7.64
CA SER A 355 7.52 6.66 8.04
C SER A 355 7.54 6.40 9.54
N ALA A 356 6.41 5.95 10.11
CA ALA A 356 6.28 5.46 11.47
C ALA A 356 6.69 6.46 12.58
N THR A 357 6.68 7.77 12.29
CA THR A 357 7.06 8.78 13.29
C THR A 357 6.00 9.85 13.46
N ARG A 358 5.32 9.81 14.58
CA ARG A 358 4.41 10.89 15.01
C ARG A 358 5.18 12.14 15.40
N ALA A 359 6.43 11.97 15.88
CA ALA A 359 7.28 13.08 16.30
C ALA A 359 7.65 13.99 15.11
N PHE A 360 8.11 13.43 14.00
CA PHE A 360 8.42 14.23 12.80
C PHE A 360 7.16 14.89 12.22
N ALA A 361 6.02 14.18 12.20
CA ALA A 361 4.75 14.72 11.74
C ALA A 361 4.26 15.91 12.60
N ALA A 362 4.61 15.94 13.89
CA ALA A 362 4.25 17.03 14.81
C ALA A 362 5.14 18.28 14.66
N LEU A 363 6.31 18.18 14.01
CA LEU A 363 7.21 19.33 13.84
C LEU A 363 6.54 20.48 13.06
N PRO A 364 6.82 21.74 13.38
CA PRO A 364 6.51 22.84 12.49
C PRO A 364 7.12 22.66 11.10
N ARG A 365 6.46 23.20 10.07
CA ARG A 365 6.85 23.00 8.67
C ARG A 365 8.31 23.30 8.41
N GLU A 366 8.78 24.45 8.88
CA GLU A 366 10.16 24.93 8.68
C GLU A 366 11.16 24.02 9.39
N ALA A 367 10.86 23.59 10.61
CA ALA A 367 11.71 22.69 11.39
C ALA A 367 11.85 21.32 10.70
N ALA A 368 10.74 20.74 10.20
CA ALA A 368 10.76 19.47 9.47
C ALA A 368 11.60 19.56 8.18
N ILE A 369 11.46 20.65 7.41
CA ILE A 369 12.24 20.89 6.19
C ILE A 369 13.73 21.06 6.51
N GLN A 370 14.04 21.86 7.54
CA GLN A 370 15.42 22.08 7.97
C GLN A 370 16.08 20.79 8.44
N GLN A 371 15.40 19.99 9.25
CA GLN A 371 15.89 18.69 9.69
C GLN A 371 16.14 17.77 8.49
N ALA A 372 15.16 17.64 7.59
CA ALA A 372 15.27 16.80 6.40
C ALA A 372 16.46 17.19 5.52
N ARG A 373 16.68 18.49 5.30
CA ARG A 373 17.81 18.98 4.52
C ARG A 373 19.15 18.74 5.21
N SER A 374 19.21 18.98 6.52
CA SER A 374 20.42 18.76 7.32
C SER A 374 20.84 17.30 7.32
N GLU A 375 19.91 16.40 7.57
CA GLU A 375 20.17 14.95 7.53
C GLU A 375 20.59 14.50 6.11
N LEU A 376 19.90 14.96 5.06
CA LEU A 376 20.24 14.63 3.67
C LEU A 376 21.69 15.03 3.33
N ALA A 377 22.17 16.15 3.84
CA ALA A 377 23.54 16.64 3.62
C ALA A 377 24.62 15.74 4.23
N GLU A 378 24.29 14.99 5.30
CA GLU A 378 25.20 14.03 5.91
C GLU A 378 25.45 12.80 5.01
N PHE A 379 24.48 12.46 4.17
CA PHE A 379 24.57 11.33 3.21
C PHE A 379 25.11 11.80 1.86
N PHE A 380 24.77 13.02 1.45
CA PHE A 380 25.11 13.60 0.15
C PHE A 380 25.68 15.02 0.34
N PRO A 381 26.99 15.16 0.58
CA PRO A 381 27.62 16.48 0.86
C PRO A 381 27.36 17.56 -0.19
N ARG A 382 27.10 17.19 -1.45
CA ARG A 382 26.72 18.10 -2.53
C ARG A 382 25.44 18.92 -2.24
N VAL A 383 24.61 18.49 -1.29
CA VAL A 383 23.45 19.27 -0.82
C VAL A 383 23.85 20.65 -0.30
N ASN A 384 25.05 20.75 0.32
CA ASN A 384 25.58 22.02 0.84
C ASN A 384 26.03 22.98 -0.28
N GLU A 385 26.33 22.44 -1.46
CA GLU A 385 26.78 23.21 -2.63
C GLU A 385 25.62 23.57 -3.57
N ALA A 386 24.51 22.86 -3.43
CA ALA A 386 23.34 23.02 -4.27
C ALA A 386 22.36 24.06 -3.69
N LYS A 387 21.83 24.90 -4.56
CA LYS A 387 20.76 25.82 -4.20
C LYS A 387 19.43 25.07 -4.22
N LEU A 388 18.70 25.16 -3.10
CA LEU A 388 17.32 24.69 -3.02
C LEU A 388 16.40 25.70 -3.71
N GLU A 389 15.74 25.32 -4.78
CA GLU A 389 14.87 26.19 -5.58
C GLU A 389 13.41 26.15 -5.14
N LYS A 390 12.91 24.93 -4.87
CA LYS A 390 11.53 24.70 -4.41
C LYS A 390 11.51 23.65 -3.32
N VAL A 391 10.52 23.75 -2.42
CA VAL A 391 10.29 22.74 -1.38
C VAL A 391 8.79 22.59 -1.12
N ALA A 392 8.34 21.35 -1.04
CA ALA A 392 7.02 21.01 -0.51
C ALA A 392 7.16 19.99 0.63
N LEU A 393 6.28 20.09 1.62
CA LEU A 393 6.13 19.13 2.71
C LEU A 393 4.69 18.63 2.69
N VAL A 394 4.54 17.33 2.55
CA VAL A 394 3.26 16.64 2.68
C VAL A 394 3.28 15.86 3.99
N LYS A 395 2.26 16.07 4.82
CA LYS A 395 2.01 15.31 6.03
C LYS A 395 0.68 14.57 5.85
N GLU A 396 0.75 13.31 5.41
CA GLU A 396 -0.44 12.48 5.33
C GLU A 396 -0.68 11.85 6.70
N MET A 397 -1.58 12.46 7.47
CA MET A 397 -1.87 12.03 8.84
C MET A 397 -2.65 10.71 8.89
N HIS A 398 -3.37 10.38 7.82
CA HIS A 398 -4.19 9.18 7.67
C HIS A 398 -3.62 8.23 6.61
N ALA A 399 -2.27 8.09 6.57
CA ALA A 399 -1.60 7.33 5.52
C ALA A 399 -1.93 5.85 5.55
N THR A 400 -1.83 5.23 6.73
CA THR A 400 -2.10 3.80 6.94
C THR A 400 -2.87 3.59 8.23
N PHE A 401 -3.39 2.39 8.44
CA PHE A 401 -3.76 1.94 9.77
C PHE A 401 -2.63 1.09 10.38
N GLY A 402 -2.51 1.11 11.71
CA GLY A 402 -1.56 0.28 12.45
C GLY A 402 -2.02 -1.18 12.54
N VAL A 403 -1.07 -2.09 12.70
CA VAL A 403 -1.33 -3.53 12.87
C VAL A 403 -0.88 -4.04 14.25
N PRO A 404 -1.44 -3.52 15.36
CA PRO A 404 -1.11 -3.98 16.69
C PRO A 404 -1.53 -5.43 16.91
N PRO A 405 -1.02 -6.09 17.96
CA PRO A 405 -1.49 -7.41 18.36
C PRO A 405 -3.02 -7.44 18.54
N GLY A 406 -3.67 -8.46 17.95
CA GLY A 406 -5.12 -8.65 18.03
C GLY A 406 -5.97 -7.83 17.05
N ILE A 407 -5.36 -7.09 16.11
CA ILE A 407 -6.10 -6.29 15.12
C ILE A 407 -6.98 -7.15 14.19
N ASP A 408 -6.61 -8.41 13.93
CA ASP A 408 -7.31 -9.26 12.98
C ASP A 408 -8.78 -9.48 13.35
N SER A 409 -9.10 -9.53 14.63
CA SER A 409 -10.49 -9.62 15.10
C SER A 409 -11.33 -8.36 14.83
N ALA A 410 -10.66 -7.24 14.53
CA ALA A 410 -11.30 -5.97 14.16
C ALA A 410 -11.43 -5.78 12.64
N ARG A 411 -10.82 -6.64 11.84
CA ARG A 411 -10.86 -6.53 10.38
C ARG A 411 -12.07 -7.30 9.83
N PRO A 412 -13.10 -6.63 9.29
CA PRO A 412 -14.28 -7.29 8.75
C PRO A 412 -13.98 -8.00 7.44
N PHE A 413 -14.73 -9.04 7.12
CA PHE A 413 -14.75 -9.64 5.79
C PHE A 413 -15.46 -8.72 4.78
N ALA A 414 -15.40 -9.09 3.49
CA ALA A 414 -16.06 -8.34 2.43
C ALA A 414 -17.59 -8.28 2.55
N ALA A 415 -18.24 -9.33 3.05
CA ALA A 415 -19.67 -9.33 3.32
C ALA A 415 -20.01 -8.40 4.49
N SER A 416 -20.99 -7.54 4.29
CA SER A 416 -21.50 -6.63 5.32
C SER A 416 -22.79 -7.16 5.95
N PRO A 417 -23.29 -6.54 7.02
CA PRO A 417 -24.60 -6.87 7.58
C PRO A 417 -25.78 -6.61 6.62
N TRP A 418 -25.65 -5.63 5.73
CA TRP A 418 -26.75 -5.23 4.84
C TRP A 418 -26.84 -6.11 3.59
N PRO A 419 -28.06 -6.33 3.06
CA PRO A 419 -28.24 -7.09 1.82
C PRO A 419 -27.56 -6.38 0.64
N ASN A 420 -26.88 -7.15 -0.20
CA ASN A 420 -26.23 -6.66 -1.42
C ASN A 420 -25.26 -5.49 -1.23
N LEU A 421 -24.74 -5.30 0.00
CA LEU A 421 -23.72 -4.31 0.32
C LEU A 421 -22.44 -5.00 0.80
N PHE A 422 -21.31 -4.60 0.23
CA PHE A 422 -20.01 -5.22 0.50
C PHE A 422 -18.98 -4.17 0.92
N LEU A 423 -17.94 -4.62 1.63
CA LEU A 423 -16.86 -3.78 2.13
C LEU A 423 -15.57 -4.06 1.36
N ALA A 424 -14.87 -3.00 0.99
CA ALA A 424 -13.52 -3.05 0.48
C ALA A 424 -12.66 -1.95 1.11
N GLY A 425 -11.37 -2.16 1.15
CA GLY A 425 -10.39 -1.25 1.75
C GLY A 425 -9.27 -2.06 2.38
N ASP A 426 -8.09 -1.49 2.44
CA ASP A 426 -6.90 -2.13 3.02
C ASP A 426 -7.09 -2.59 4.47
N TRP A 427 -8.05 -2.02 5.19
CA TRP A 427 -8.41 -2.31 6.58
C TRP A 427 -9.30 -3.55 6.76
N THR A 428 -9.88 -4.11 5.69
CA THR A 428 -10.66 -5.36 5.75
C THR A 428 -9.78 -6.60 5.89
N ALA A 429 -10.35 -7.77 6.14
CA ALA A 429 -9.63 -9.02 6.42
C ALA A 429 -8.97 -9.62 5.18
N THR A 430 -7.92 -9.00 4.68
CA THR A 430 -7.15 -9.44 3.50
C THR A 430 -5.97 -10.34 3.82
N GLY A 431 -5.59 -10.46 5.10
CA GLY A 431 -4.35 -11.12 5.53
C GLY A 431 -3.08 -10.33 5.22
N TRP A 432 -3.21 -9.09 4.71
CA TRP A 432 -2.11 -8.17 4.41
C TRP A 432 -2.21 -6.90 5.25
N PRO A 433 -1.07 -6.23 5.57
CA PRO A 433 -1.07 -4.95 6.26
C PRO A 433 -1.62 -3.82 5.38
N SER A 434 -1.71 -2.60 5.92
CA SER A 434 -2.15 -1.42 5.18
C SER A 434 -1.21 -1.08 4.03
N THR A 435 -1.53 -1.55 2.84
CA THR A 435 -0.74 -1.40 1.61
C THR A 435 -1.65 -1.31 0.39
N MET A 436 -1.10 -0.87 -0.75
CA MET A 436 -1.81 -0.92 -2.03
C MET A 436 -2.20 -2.36 -2.42
N GLU A 437 -1.36 -3.35 -2.07
CA GLU A 437 -1.70 -4.77 -2.27
C GLU A 437 -2.93 -5.17 -1.47
N SER A 438 -2.98 -4.81 -0.18
CA SER A 438 -4.17 -5.08 0.66
C SER A 438 -5.42 -4.42 0.09
N ALA A 439 -5.29 -3.19 -0.42
CA ALA A 439 -6.39 -2.48 -1.06
C ALA A 439 -6.89 -3.21 -2.32
N ALA A 440 -5.99 -3.60 -3.22
CA ALA A 440 -6.36 -4.37 -4.43
C ALA A 440 -7.01 -5.72 -4.08
N ARG A 441 -6.42 -6.45 -3.12
CA ARG A 441 -6.98 -7.70 -2.58
C ARG A 441 -8.40 -7.53 -2.08
N SER A 442 -8.63 -6.50 -1.26
CA SER A 442 -9.94 -6.22 -0.71
C SER A 442 -10.99 -5.95 -1.78
N GLY A 443 -10.59 -5.23 -2.82
CA GLY A 443 -11.44 -4.99 -4.00
C GLY A 443 -11.81 -6.26 -4.74
N HIS A 444 -10.85 -7.15 -4.97
CA HIS A 444 -11.09 -8.45 -5.60
C HIS A 444 -11.96 -9.36 -4.72
N LEU A 445 -11.69 -9.43 -3.41
CA LEU A 445 -12.52 -10.22 -2.46
C LEU A 445 -13.97 -9.70 -2.40
N ALA A 446 -14.16 -8.39 -2.43
CA ALA A 446 -15.49 -7.80 -2.47
C ALA A 446 -16.22 -8.09 -3.81
N ALA A 447 -15.48 -8.05 -4.92
CA ALA A 447 -16.02 -8.40 -6.23
C ALA A 447 -16.44 -9.89 -6.30
N GLU A 448 -15.63 -10.80 -5.77
CA GLU A 448 -15.96 -12.24 -5.72
C GLU A 448 -17.15 -12.51 -4.81
N ALA A 449 -17.21 -11.86 -3.62
CA ALA A 449 -18.34 -11.99 -2.72
C ALA A 449 -19.65 -11.48 -3.35
N LEU A 450 -19.59 -10.34 -4.04
CA LEU A 450 -20.71 -9.80 -4.80
C LEU A 450 -21.13 -10.75 -5.94
N GLY A 451 -20.17 -11.26 -6.68
CA GLY A 451 -20.45 -12.20 -7.77
C GLY A 451 -21.16 -13.46 -7.31
N LEU A 452 -20.79 -14.00 -6.14
CA LEU A 452 -21.49 -15.12 -5.51
C LEU A 452 -22.93 -14.76 -5.15
N SER A 453 -23.14 -13.58 -4.53
CA SER A 453 -24.48 -13.07 -4.18
C SER A 453 -25.34 -12.79 -5.41
N ALA A 454 -24.71 -12.41 -6.52
CA ALA A 454 -25.38 -12.12 -7.79
C ALA A 454 -25.67 -13.37 -8.65
N GLU A 455 -25.32 -14.57 -8.18
CA GLU A 455 -25.36 -15.83 -8.96
C GLU A 455 -24.54 -15.77 -10.26
N ASN A 456 -23.52 -14.90 -10.28
CA ASN A 456 -22.55 -14.74 -11.36
C ASN A 456 -21.12 -14.81 -10.78
N PRO A 457 -20.66 -15.98 -10.34
CA PRO A 457 -19.37 -16.14 -9.69
C PRO A 457 -18.22 -15.75 -10.62
N LEU A 458 -17.28 -14.99 -10.09
CA LEU A 458 -16.06 -14.59 -10.78
C LEU A 458 -14.85 -14.96 -9.94
N GLN A 459 -13.70 -15.08 -10.59
CA GLN A 459 -12.43 -15.35 -9.94
C GLN A 459 -11.43 -14.28 -10.38
N CYS A 460 -11.16 -13.34 -9.51
CA CYS A 460 -10.23 -12.22 -9.78
C CYS A 460 -9.15 -12.07 -8.69
N PHE A 461 -9.33 -12.75 -7.56
CA PHE A 461 -8.33 -12.77 -6.50
C PHE A 461 -7.11 -13.60 -6.91
N GLU A 462 -5.93 -13.00 -6.84
CA GLU A 462 -4.65 -13.70 -7.09
C GLU A 462 -4.02 -14.13 -5.76
N PRO A 463 -3.71 -15.42 -5.57
CA PRO A 463 -3.06 -15.89 -4.35
C PRO A 463 -1.64 -15.35 -4.22
N ASP A 464 -1.08 -15.45 -3.01
CA ASP A 464 0.33 -15.12 -2.76
C ASP A 464 1.27 -15.96 -3.63
N LEU A 465 2.43 -15.43 -3.94
CA LEU A 465 3.46 -16.18 -4.67
C LEU A 465 3.86 -17.43 -3.88
N LYS A 466 3.90 -18.56 -4.58
CA LYS A 466 4.36 -19.81 -3.95
C LYS A 466 5.83 -19.70 -3.55
N PRO A 467 6.20 -20.11 -2.33
CA PRO A 467 7.58 -20.17 -1.91
C PRO A 467 8.45 -21.00 -2.87
N GLN A 468 9.68 -20.57 -3.10
CA GLN A 468 10.63 -21.22 -3.99
C GLN A 468 11.78 -21.88 -3.21
N GLY A 469 12.59 -22.67 -3.91
CA GLY A 469 13.77 -23.32 -3.33
C GLY A 469 13.44 -24.16 -2.09
N ILE A 470 14.24 -24.01 -1.04
CA ILE A 470 14.09 -24.72 0.23
C ILE A 470 12.79 -24.30 0.95
N MET A 471 12.35 -23.07 0.76
CA MET A 471 11.14 -22.55 1.41
C MET A 471 9.87 -23.32 1.05
N ARG A 472 9.83 -24.03 -0.10
CA ARG A 472 8.71 -24.93 -0.45
C ARG A 472 8.43 -26.01 0.61
N TRP A 473 9.48 -26.49 1.26
CA TRP A 473 9.43 -27.58 2.25
C TRP A 473 9.20 -27.07 3.68
N ILE A 474 9.51 -25.81 3.94
CA ILE A 474 9.38 -25.21 5.29
C ILE A 474 8.02 -24.57 5.47
N SER A 475 7.42 -24.09 4.39
CA SER A 475 6.15 -23.34 4.41
C SER A 475 4.91 -24.24 4.16
N SER A 476 5.12 -25.49 3.83
CA SER A 476 4.05 -26.52 3.76
C SER A 476 3.68 -27.01 5.21
#